data_486b6ace35625b04ee62cf624a6079da
#
_entry.id   486b6ace35625b04ee62cf624a6079da
#
_cell.length_a   1.000
_cell.length_b   1.000
_cell.length_c   1.000
_cell.angle_alpha   90.00
_cell.angle_beta   90.00
_cell.angle_gamma   90.00
#
_symmetry.space_group_name_H-M   'P 1'
#
loop_
_entity.id
_entity.type
_entity.pdbx_description
1 polymer ?
#
loop_
_entity_poly.entity_id
_entity_poly.type
_entity_poly.pdbx_seq_one_letter_code
_entity_poly.pdbx_strand_id
1 'polypeptide(L)'
;ADVVVAGGTDACLHPLALGAFARMRALSLRNDAPDLASRPFDQERDGFVMSEGAGMVVLERADFARARGAHVHATLSGAGVTSDAYDVTLPAVEGQTRAIGAALRDAGLTGADIDHVNAHATGTPVGDVTEARAVREAVGLHPAVTACKSATGHLLGASGAVEAVFTVLTLVHGLIPPVRNLEKASDGIELDLVSGGPRRASARAALSTSFGFGGHNVVLAFTR
;
A
#
# COMPACT_ATOMS: atom_id res chain seq x y z
N ALA A 1 18.10 11.69 15.64
CA ALA A 1 19.13 11.08 14.79
C ALA A 1 19.19 11.82 13.46
N ASP A 2 20.38 11.98 12.88
CA ASP A 2 20.56 12.62 11.59
C ASP A 2 20.34 11.64 10.43
N VAL A 3 20.64 10.35 10.69
CA VAL A 3 20.48 9.24 9.74
C VAL A 3 19.85 8.06 10.45
N VAL A 4 18.86 7.44 9.81
CA VAL A 4 18.19 6.22 10.31
C VAL A 4 18.03 5.23 9.16
N VAL A 5 18.36 3.97 9.39
CA VAL A 5 17.96 2.87 8.49
C VAL A 5 16.63 2.33 9.00
N ALA A 6 15.61 2.41 8.18
CA ALA A 6 14.26 1.95 8.48
C ALA A 6 13.77 0.96 7.43
N GLY A 7 12.95 0.00 7.82
CA GLY A 7 12.43 -0.97 6.88
C GLY A 7 11.63 -2.08 7.55
N GLY A 8 11.38 -3.12 6.79
CA GLY A 8 10.71 -4.33 7.24
C GLY A 8 11.22 -5.54 6.49
N THR A 9 11.22 -6.68 7.16
CA THR A 9 11.58 -7.98 6.59
C THR A 9 10.67 -9.05 7.14
N ASP A 10 10.38 -10.04 6.34
CA ASP A 10 9.65 -11.23 6.75
C ASP A 10 10.10 -12.43 5.92
N ALA A 11 10.21 -13.59 6.57
CA ALA A 11 10.51 -14.88 5.96
C ALA A 11 9.53 -15.92 6.51
N CYS A 12 8.26 -15.76 6.13
CA CYS A 12 7.11 -16.43 6.72
C CYS A 12 6.57 -17.59 5.89
N LEU A 13 7.17 -17.94 4.74
CA LEU A 13 6.74 -19.08 3.92
C LEU A 13 7.07 -20.41 4.62
N HIS A 14 6.29 -20.69 5.66
CA HIS A 14 6.40 -21.89 6.48
C HIS A 14 5.03 -22.58 6.61
N PRO A 15 4.95 -23.92 6.62
CA PRO A 15 3.69 -24.66 6.69
C PRO A 15 2.76 -24.24 7.84
N LEU A 16 3.31 -23.86 8.98
CA LEU A 16 2.53 -23.41 10.15
C LEU A 16 1.83 -22.07 9.84
N ALA A 17 2.55 -21.10 9.27
CA ALA A 17 2.00 -19.80 8.93
C ALA A 17 0.94 -19.93 7.82
N LEU A 18 1.26 -20.70 6.76
CA LEU A 18 0.31 -21.00 5.69
C LEU A 18 -0.96 -21.68 6.22
N GLY A 19 -0.81 -22.68 7.10
CA GLY A 19 -1.92 -23.38 7.73
C GLY A 19 -2.78 -22.47 8.60
N ALA A 20 -2.18 -21.53 9.33
CA ALA A 20 -2.89 -20.56 10.16
C ALA A 20 -3.75 -19.62 9.29
N PHE A 21 -3.17 -18.99 8.26
CA PHE A 21 -3.91 -18.10 7.36
C PHE A 21 -4.92 -18.84 6.49
N ALA A 22 -4.64 -20.09 6.08
CA ALA A 22 -5.62 -20.94 5.41
C ALA A 22 -6.82 -21.24 6.30
N ARG A 23 -6.60 -21.50 7.61
CA ARG A 23 -7.67 -21.70 8.58
C ARG A 23 -8.54 -20.47 8.77
N MET A 24 -7.96 -19.27 8.63
CA MET A 24 -8.69 -17.99 8.64
C MET A 24 -9.46 -17.73 7.34
N ARG A 25 -9.28 -18.55 6.31
CA ARG A 25 -9.83 -18.35 4.95
C ARG A 25 -9.40 -17.00 4.34
N ALA A 26 -8.18 -16.58 4.63
CA ALA A 26 -7.63 -15.31 4.15
C ALA A 26 -6.78 -15.48 2.89
N LEU A 27 -6.31 -16.71 2.60
CA LEU A 27 -5.50 -17.01 1.42
C LEU A 27 -6.38 -17.33 0.20
N SER A 28 -5.86 -16.94 -0.98
CA SER A 28 -6.42 -17.38 -2.26
C SER A 28 -6.34 -18.91 -2.39
N LEU A 29 -7.36 -19.49 -2.96
CA LEU A 29 -7.45 -20.93 -3.23
C LEU A 29 -7.14 -21.28 -4.70
N ARG A 30 -6.71 -20.32 -5.51
CA ARG A 30 -6.45 -20.46 -6.95
C ARG A 30 -5.11 -21.19 -7.22
N ASN A 31 -4.99 -22.44 -6.75
CA ASN A 31 -3.78 -23.24 -6.90
C ASN A 31 -3.61 -23.86 -8.31
N ASP A 32 -4.67 -23.93 -9.08
CA ASP A 32 -4.69 -24.37 -10.48
C ASP A 32 -4.18 -23.30 -11.46
N ALA A 33 -4.18 -22.04 -11.04
CA ALA A 33 -3.67 -20.91 -11.82
C ALA A 33 -2.93 -19.92 -10.92
N PRO A 34 -1.78 -20.29 -10.33
CA PRO A 34 -1.09 -19.49 -9.30
C PRO A 34 -0.65 -18.11 -9.78
N ASP A 35 -0.31 -17.96 -11.06
CA ASP A 35 0.05 -16.68 -11.67
C ASP A 35 -1.10 -15.67 -11.67
N LEU A 36 -2.34 -16.13 -11.56
CA LEU A 36 -3.56 -15.34 -11.54
C LEU A 36 -4.15 -15.19 -10.13
N ALA A 37 -3.51 -15.74 -9.10
CA ALA A 37 -4.05 -15.82 -7.75
C ALA A 37 -4.06 -14.45 -7.04
N SER A 38 -2.96 -13.70 -7.10
CA SER A 38 -2.94 -12.35 -6.52
C SER A 38 -3.59 -11.36 -7.48
N ARG A 39 -4.81 -10.91 -7.15
CA ARG A 39 -5.62 -10.04 -8.00
C ARG A 39 -6.38 -8.96 -7.21
N PRO A 40 -5.66 -8.02 -6.57
CA PRO A 40 -6.27 -6.95 -5.80
C PRO A 40 -7.31 -6.18 -6.62
N PHE A 41 -8.39 -5.77 -5.95
CA PHE A 41 -9.52 -5.02 -6.51
C PHE A 41 -10.38 -5.75 -7.55
N ASP A 42 -9.90 -6.88 -8.08
CA ASP A 42 -10.65 -7.64 -9.08
C ASP A 42 -11.90 -8.29 -8.49
N GLN A 43 -12.94 -8.43 -9.32
CA GLN A 43 -14.22 -9.02 -8.89
C GLN A 43 -14.08 -10.49 -8.46
N GLU A 44 -13.09 -11.22 -9.01
CA GLU A 44 -12.86 -12.63 -8.73
C GLU A 44 -11.75 -12.88 -7.72
N ARG A 45 -11.34 -11.84 -6.96
CA ARG A 45 -10.39 -12.00 -5.87
C ARG A 45 -10.97 -12.87 -4.76
N ASP A 46 -10.17 -13.73 -4.20
CA ASP A 46 -10.61 -14.72 -3.20
C ASP A 46 -9.71 -14.79 -1.96
N GLY A 47 -8.71 -13.91 -1.86
CA GLY A 47 -7.77 -13.86 -0.75
C GLY A 47 -6.39 -13.41 -1.19
N PHE A 48 -5.46 -13.32 -0.25
CA PHE A 48 -4.09 -12.92 -0.57
C PHE A 48 -3.19 -14.12 -0.88
N VAL A 49 -2.09 -13.85 -1.58
CA VAL A 49 -1.00 -14.80 -1.81
C VAL A 49 0.12 -14.43 -0.84
N MET A 50 0.51 -15.33 0.05
CA MET A 50 1.62 -15.11 0.97
C MET A 50 2.95 -15.10 0.23
N SER A 51 3.81 -14.15 0.57
CA SER A 51 5.18 -14.09 0.08
C SER A 51 6.13 -13.58 1.17
N GLU A 52 7.42 -13.52 0.89
CA GLU A 52 8.47 -13.08 1.81
C GLU A 52 9.45 -12.14 1.13
N GLY A 53 10.16 -11.37 1.90
CA GLY A 53 11.17 -10.43 1.38
C GLY A 53 11.61 -9.39 2.40
N ALA A 54 12.29 -8.36 1.91
CA ALA A 54 12.79 -7.25 2.71
C ALA A 54 12.80 -5.95 1.91
N GLY A 55 12.53 -4.83 2.59
CA GLY A 55 12.70 -3.49 2.05
C GLY A 55 13.35 -2.60 3.11
N MET A 56 14.37 -1.83 2.70
CA MET A 56 15.06 -0.90 3.57
C MET A 56 15.21 0.46 2.90
N VAL A 57 15.07 1.52 3.68
CA VAL A 57 15.30 2.90 3.27
C VAL A 57 16.27 3.57 4.24
N VAL A 58 17.06 4.49 3.72
CA VAL A 58 17.88 5.40 4.54
C VAL A 58 17.11 6.71 4.65
N LEU A 59 16.70 7.05 5.85
CA LEU A 59 16.07 8.33 6.18
C LEU A 59 17.13 9.28 6.72
N GLU A 60 17.20 10.47 6.16
CA GLU A 60 18.10 11.52 6.61
C GLU A 60 17.33 12.80 6.92
N ARG A 61 17.72 13.48 7.97
CA ARG A 61 17.20 14.82 8.22
C ARG A 61 17.53 15.73 7.02
N ALA A 62 16.54 16.48 6.54
CA ALA A 62 16.64 17.16 5.25
C ALA A 62 17.80 18.18 5.17
N ASP A 63 18.09 18.88 6.27
CA ASP A 63 19.22 19.83 6.36
C ASP A 63 20.57 19.11 6.34
N PHE A 64 20.69 17.96 7.02
CA PHE A 64 21.87 17.11 7.00
C PHE A 64 22.13 16.54 5.60
N ALA A 65 21.11 15.99 4.94
CA ALA A 65 21.22 15.48 3.57
C ALA A 65 21.68 16.57 2.59
N ARG A 66 21.08 17.77 2.68
CA ARG A 66 21.48 18.93 1.84
C ARG A 66 22.91 19.36 2.12
N ALA A 67 23.33 19.45 3.38
CA ALA A 67 24.67 19.90 3.77
C ALA A 67 25.79 19.01 3.19
N ARG A 68 25.55 17.69 3.05
CA ARG A 68 26.51 16.76 2.48
C ARG A 68 26.34 16.55 0.96
N GLY A 69 25.40 17.23 0.31
CA GLY A 69 25.14 17.09 -1.13
C GLY A 69 24.49 15.75 -1.51
N ALA A 70 23.70 15.16 -0.63
CA ALA A 70 23.02 13.90 -0.91
C ALA A 70 22.02 14.02 -2.07
N HIS A 71 21.94 12.97 -2.87
CA HIS A 71 20.81 12.81 -3.80
C HIS A 71 19.58 12.35 -3.02
N VAL A 72 18.60 13.23 -2.90
CA VAL A 72 17.32 12.95 -2.22
C VAL A 72 16.33 12.44 -3.26
N HIS A 73 15.83 11.22 -3.10
CA HIS A 73 14.86 10.61 -4.00
C HIS A 73 13.45 11.19 -3.81
N ALA A 74 13.03 11.30 -2.56
CA ALA A 74 11.75 11.90 -2.16
C ALA A 74 11.85 12.34 -0.70
N THR A 75 10.87 13.13 -0.26
CA THR A 75 10.70 13.49 1.15
C THR A 75 9.59 12.64 1.75
N LEU A 76 9.83 12.01 2.90
CA LEU A 76 8.77 11.50 3.76
C LEU A 76 8.17 12.71 4.47
N SER A 77 7.06 13.22 3.94
CA SER A 77 6.47 14.50 4.33
C SER A 77 5.50 14.36 5.50
N GLY A 78 4.91 13.18 5.68
CA GLY A 78 3.99 12.94 6.79
C GLY A 78 3.68 11.48 6.99
N ALA A 79 3.18 11.16 8.17
CA ALA A 79 2.73 9.83 8.55
C ALA A 79 1.43 9.88 9.35
N GLY A 80 0.60 8.87 9.20
CA GLY A 80 -0.63 8.69 9.97
C GLY A 80 -0.71 7.28 10.53
N VAL A 81 -0.95 7.18 11.83
CA VAL A 81 -1.10 5.89 12.54
C VAL A 81 -2.39 5.92 13.33
N THR A 82 -3.24 4.91 13.15
CA THR A 82 -4.48 4.74 13.90
C THR A 82 -4.73 3.28 14.25
N SER A 83 -5.63 3.06 15.18
CA SER A 83 -6.17 1.74 15.49
C SER A 83 -7.69 1.77 15.37
N ASP A 84 -8.26 0.72 14.78
CA ASP A 84 -9.72 0.60 14.60
C ASP A 84 -10.43 0.31 15.92
N ALA A 85 -9.82 -0.53 16.75
CA ALA A 85 -10.45 -1.07 17.96
C ALA A 85 -11.86 -1.69 17.70
N TYR A 86 -12.01 -2.30 16.52
CA TYR A 86 -13.29 -2.82 16.01
C TYR A 86 -13.31 -4.35 16.00
N ASP A 87 -12.45 -4.97 15.19
CA ASP A 87 -12.34 -6.43 15.03
C ASP A 87 -10.89 -6.81 14.76
N VAL A 88 -10.52 -8.07 15.06
CA VAL A 88 -9.14 -8.55 14.86
C VAL A 88 -8.81 -8.70 13.38
N THR A 89 -9.81 -9.06 12.56
CA THR A 89 -9.62 -9.41 11.14
C THR A 89 -10.36 -8.51 10.16
N LEU A 90 -11.45 -7.87 10.61
CA LEU A 90 -12.26 -6.99 9.77
C LEU A 90 -11.77 -5.55 9.88
N PRO A 91 -11.40 -4.92 8.76
CA PRO A 91 -11.00 -3.52 8.76
C PRO A 91 -12.20 -2.58 8.89
N ALA A 92 -11.98 -1.39 9.47
CA ALA A 92 -12.97 -0.33 9.56
C ALA A 92 -12.60 0.87 8.69
N VAL A 93 -13.55 1.33 7.87
CA VAL A 93 -13.36 2.50 6.96
C VAL A 93 -12.90 3.73 7.75
N GLU A 94 -13.53 3.99 8.90
CA GLU A 94 -13.25 5.16 9.74
C GLU A 94 -11.80 5.20 10.23
N GLY A 95 -11.24 4.06 10.63
CA GLY A 95 -9.85 3.99 11.10
C GLY A 95 -8.86 4.25 9.97
N GLN A 96 -9.10 3.67 8.80
CA GLN A 96 -8.30 3.88 7.60
C GLN A 96 -8.40 5.34 7.13
N THR A 97 -9.61 5.91 7.06
CA THR A 97 -9.85 7.31 6.69
C THR A 97 -9.13 8.27 7.65
N ARG A 98 -9.17 8.00 8.98
CA ARG A 98 -8.44 8.78 9.98
C ARG A 98 -6.93 8.68 9.78
N ALA A 99 -6.38 7.50 9.44
CA ALA A 99 -4.95 7.33 9.20
C ALA A 99 -4.50 8.15 7.97
N ILE A 100 -5.27 8.08 6.87
CA ILE A 100 -5.01 8.91 5.67
C ILE A 100 -5.06 10.38 6.02
N GLY A 101 -6.13 10.83 6.70
CA GLY A 101 -6.28 12.22 7.11
C GLY A 101 -5.17 12.70 8.06
N ALA A 102 -4.66 11.83 8.94
CA ALA A 102 -3.53 12.14 9.81
C ALA A 102 -2.25 12.34 9.00
N ALA A 103 -1.93 11.45 8.05
CA ALA A 103 -0.77 11.58 7.17
C ALA A 103 -0.82 12.85 6.32
N LEU A 104 -1.99 13.19 5.78
CA LEU A 104 -2.19 14.43 5.01
C LEU A 104 -1.95 15.68 5.86
N ARG A 105 -2.52 15.74 7.07
CA ARG A 105 -2.30 16.87 7.99
C ARG A 105 -0.83 17.01 8.39
N ASP A 106 -0.17 15.91 8.71
CA ASP A 106 1.25 15.90 9.08
C ASP A 106 2.14 16.38 7.93
N ALA A 107 1.77 16.02 6.69
CA ALA A 107 2.43 16.49 5.47
C ALA A 107 2.10 17.94 5.07
N GLY A 108 1.11 18.57 5.68
CA GLY A 108 0.58 19.88 5.24
C GLY A 108 -0.14 19.81 3.88
N LEU A 109 -0.69 18.64 3.53
CA LEU A 109 -1.37 18.36 2.27
C LEU A 109 -2.88 18.16 2.48
N THR A 110 -3.61 18.22 1.39
CA THR A 110 -5.02 17.85 1.28
C THR A 110 -5.17 16.65 0.36
N GLY A 111 -6.35 16.02 0.33
CA GLY A 111 -6.62 14.93 -0.62
C GLY A 111 -6.41 15.36 -2.08
N ALA A 112 -6.72 16.62 -2.42
CA ALA A 112 -6.57 17.16 -3.78
C ALA A 112 -5.11 17.25 -4.26
N ASP A 113 -4.15 17.22 -3.35
CA ASP A 113 -2.71 17.30 -3.68
C ASP A 113 -2.11 15.93 -4.03
N ILE A 114 -2.84 14.83 -3.79
CA ILE A 114 -2.34 13.46 -3.97
C ILE A 114 -2.55 13.01 -5.41
N ASP A 115 -1.46 12.73 -6.10
CA ASP A 115 -1.48 12.23 -7.48
C ASP A 115 -1.53 10.70 -7.58
N HIS A 116 -1.02 10.02 -6.55
CA HIS A 116 -0.89 8.55 -6.56
C HIS A 116 -1.12 7.93 -5.18
N VAL A 117 -1.77 6.77 -5.16
CA VAL A 117 -1.92 5.91 -3.97
C VAL A 117 -1.40 4.51 -4.29
N ASN A 118 -0.39 4.07 -3.56
CA ASN A 118 0.03 2.67 -3.52
C ASN A 118 -0.74 2.00 -2.39
N ALA A 119 -1.79 1.28 -2.76
CA ALA A 119 -2.76 0.71 -1.85
C ALA A 119 -2.24 -0.55 -1.16
N HIS A 120 -2.67 -0.77 0.09
CA HIS A 120 -2.45 -2.02 0.80
C HIS A 120 -3.05 -3.21 0.06
N ALA A 121 -4.26 -3.09 -0.39
CA ALA A 121 -5.04 -3.99 -1.26
C ALA A 121 -4.46 -5.41 -1.39
N THR A 122 -4.90 -6.30 -0.51
CA THR A 122 -4.34 -7.64 -0.42
C THR A 122 -5.00 -8.65 -1.38
N GLY A 123 -6.09 -8.27 -2.04
CA GLY A 123 -6.92 -9.18 -2.81
C GLY A 123 -7.98 -9.89 -1.96
N THR A 124 -8.23 -9.41 -0.74
CA THR A 124 -9.32 -9.96 0.11
C THR A 124 -10.66 -9.34 -0.25
N PRO A 125 -11.75 -10.11 -0.22
CA PRO A 125 -13.08 -9.60 -0.61
C PRO A 125 -13.53 -8.36 0.16
N VAL A 126 -13.30 -8.32 1.47
CA VAL A 126 -13.72 -7.21 2.35
C VAL A 126 -12.67 -6.10 2.39
N GLY A 127 -11.38 -6.46 2.51
CA GLY A 127 -10.29 -5.51 2.71
C GLY A 127 -10.20 -4.48 1.59
N ASP A 128 -10.22 -4.94 0.36
CA ASP A 128 -10.05 -4.07 -0.81
C ASP A 128 -11.21 -3.07 -1.00
N VAL A 129 -12.46 -3.49 -0.71
CA VAL A 129 -13.63 -2.59 -0.75
C VAL A 129 -13.57 -1.55 0.36
N THR A 130 -13.17 -1.98 1.57
CA THR A 130 -13.04 -1.08 2.73
C THR A 130 -11.99 0.00 2.46
N GLU A 131 -10.82 -0.40 1.94
CA GLU A 131 -9.76 0.53 1.58
C GLU A 131 -10.17 1.46 0.45
N ALA A 132 -10.82 0.95 -0.60
CA ALA A 132 -11.31 1.77 -1.70
C ALA A 132 -12.25 2.88 -1.22
N ARG A 133 -13.13 2.57 -0.26
CA ARG A 133 -14.02 3.57 0.36
C ARG A 133 -13.23 4.59 1.18
N ALA A 134 -12.26 4.16 1.99
CA ALA A 134 -11.44 5.05 2.79
C ALA A 134 -10.62 6.01 1.91
N VAL A 135 -10.02 5.52 0.82
CA VAL A 135 -9.29 6.36 -0.15
C VAL A 135 -10.24 7.37 -0.81
N ARG A 136 -11.41 6.92 -1.28
CA ARG A 136 -12.41 7.82 -1.86
C ARG A 136 -12.84 8.91 -0.91
N GLU A 137 -13.10 8.59 0.35
CA GLU A 137 -13.56 9.54 1.36
C GLU A 137 -12.47 10.56 1.76
N ALA A 138 -11.22 10.11 1.89
CA ALA A 138 -10.13 10.96 2.40
C ALA A 138 -9.37 11.70 1.29
N VAL A 139 -9.30 11.14 0.09
CA VAL A 139 -8.48 11.66 -1.01
C VAL A 139 -9.34 12.06 -2.20
N GLY A 140 -10.31 11.24 -2.57
CA GLY A 140 -11.14 11.42 -3.76
C GLY A 140 -10.94 10.31 -4.79
N LEU A 141 -11.41 10.54 -6.03
CA LEU A 141 -11.36 9.57 -7.13
C LEU A 141 -10.28 9.89 -8.18
N HIS A 142 -9.62 11.04 -8.06
CA HIS A 142 -8.68 11.53 -9.06
C HIS A 142 -7.29 10.89 -9.00
N PRO A 143 -6.75 10.40 -7.85
CA PRO A 143 -5.41 9.86 -7.84
C PRO A 143 -5.37 8.51 -8.57
N ALA A 144 -4.27 8.29 -9.30
CA ALA A 144 -4.00 6.98 -9.87
C ALA A 144 -3.67 5.98 -8.75
N VAL A 145 -4.34 4.83 -8.73
CA VAL A 145 -4.19 3.83 -7.67
C VAL A 145 -3.53 2.57 -8.21
N THR A 146 -2.53 2.07 -7.50
CA THR A 146 -1.91 0.76 -7.75
C THR A 146 -1.96 -0.12 -6.51
N ALA A 147 -1.76 -1.43 -6.72
CA ALA A 147 -1.59 -2.42 -5.67
C ALA A 147 -0.43 -3.34 -6.03
N CYS A 148 0.74 -3.07 -5.46
CA CYS A 148 1.98 -3.79 -5.78
C CYS A 148 1.92 -5.27 -5.39
N LYS A 149 1.06 -5.64 -4.42
CA LYS A 149 0.84 -7.04 -4.03
C LYS A 149 0.29 -7.92 -5.15
N SER A 150 -0.27 -7.32 -6.20
CA SER A 150 -0.64 -8.04 -7.43
C SER A 150 0.56 -8.72 -8.11
N ALA A 151 1.76 -8.20 -7.92
CA ALA A 151 3.01 -8.72 -8.49
C ALA A 151 3.91 -9.38 -7.45
N THR A 152 3.94 -8.86 -6.22
CA THR A 152 4.84 -9.35 -5.16
C THR A 152 4.21 -10.40 -4.24
N GLY A 153 2.88 -10.52 -4.24
CA GLY A 153 2.18 -11.15 -3.12
C GLY A 153 2.22 -10.27 -1.86
N HIS A 154 1.75 -10.80 -0.76
CA HIS A 154 1.76 -10.12 0.53
C HIS A 154 2.95 -10.59 1.37
N LEU A 155 3.96 -9.71 1.49
CA LEU A 155 5.21 -9.99 2.23
C LEU A 155 5.07 -9.75 3.76
N LEU A 156 3.85 -9.72 4.27
CA LEU A 156 3.52 -9.47 5.68
C LEU A 156 4.31 -8.28 6.26
N GLY A 157 5.21 -8.53 7.22
CA GLY A 157 5.99 -7.48 7.87
C GLY A 157 6.96 -6.72 6.95
N ALA A 158 7.28 -7.26 5.78
CA ALA A 158 8.11 -6.58 4.77
C ALA A 158 7.30 -5.68 3.81
N SER A 159 5.98 -5.93 3.64
CA SER A 159 5.15 -5.28 2.61
C SER A 159 5.24 -3.76 2.63
N GLY A 160 5.01 -3.14 3.79
CA GLY A 160 4.97 -1.68 3.89
C GLY A 160 6.30 -1.01 3.50
N ALA A 161 7.43 -1.63 3.82
CA ALA A 161 8.74 -1.12 3.44
C ALA A 161 9.01 -1.24 1.93
N VAL A 162 8.68 -2.39 1.34
CA VAL A 162 8.82 -2.61 -0.12
C VAL A 162 7.88 -1.68 -0.89
N GLU A 163 6.66 -1.49 -0.43
CA GLU A 163 5.68 -0.59 -1.03
C GLU A 163 6.07 0.88 -0.89
N ALA A 164 6.68 1.28 0.23
CA ALA A 164 7.27 2.61 0.38
C ALA A 164 8.38 2.85 -0.66
N VAL A 165 9.26 1.87 -0.88
CA VAL A 165 10.30 1.94 -1.94
C VAL A 165 9.66 2.10 -3.32
N PHE A 166 8.65 1.29 -3.67
CA PHE A 166 7.94 1.42 -4.95
C PHE A 166 7.25 2.78 -5.10
N THR A 167 6.66 3.31 -4.03
CA THR A 167 6.03 4.64 -4.04
C THR A 167 7.05 5.73 -4.33
N VAL A 168 8.22 5.69 -3.68
CA VAL A 168 9.32 6.62 -3.96
C VAL A 168 9.82 6.48 -5.40
N LEU A 169 10.00 5.26 -5.89
CA LEU A 169 10.42 5.01 -7.28
C LEU A 169 9.39 5.52 -8.30
N THR A 170 8.10 5.41 -7.99
CA THR A 170 7.03 6.00 -8.81
C THR A 170 7.20 7.51 -8.94
N LEU A 171 7.45 8.21 -7.84
CA LEU A 171 7.72 9.64 -7.85
C LEU A 171 8.99 9.99 -8.65
N VAL A 172 10.06 9.21 -8.49
CA VAL A 172 11.34 9.45 -9.16
C VAL A 172 11.25 9.24 -10.67
N HIS A 173 10.61 8.17 -11.10
CA HIS A 173 10.59 7.76 -12.51
C HIS A 173 9.34 8.23 -13.27
N GLY A 174 8.32 8.73 -12.58
CA GLY A 174 7.06 9.10 -13.21
C GLY A 174 6.36 7.91 -13.88
N LEU A 175 6.48 6.73 -13.28
CA LEU A 175 5.93 5.49 -13.82
C LEU A 175 5.18 4.73 -12.72
N ILE A 176 3.86 4.67 -12.82
CA ILE A 176 2.99 3.97 -11.89
C ILE A 176 2.83 2.53 -12.36
N PRO A 177 3.18 1.53 -11.54
CA PRO A 177 3.02 0.12 -11.90
C PRO A 177 1.53 -0.25 -12.00
N PRO A 178 1.15 -1.21 -12.88
CA PRO A 178 -0.23 -1.66 -12.96
C PRO A 178 -0.60 -2.58 -11.81
N VAL A 179 -1.88 -2.65 -11.48
CA VAL A 179 -2.47 -3.76 -10.75
C VAL A 179 -2.53 -4.97 -11.69
N ARG A 180 -1.70 -5.95 -11.43
CA ARG A 180 -1.63 -7.17 -12.21
C ARG A 180 -2.89 -8.01 -11.96
N ASN A 181 -3.35 -8.77 -12.96
CA ASN A 181 -4.53 -9.63 -12.91
C ASN A 181 -5.86 -8.90 -12.64
N LEU A 182 -5.88 -7.58 -12.75
CA LEU A 182 -7.11 -6.80 -12.70
C LEU A 182 -7.78 -6.81 -14.08
N GLU A 183 -8.85 -7.58 -14.23
CA GLU A 183 -9.65 -7.65 -15.43
C GLU A 183 -10.90 -6.77 -15.31
N LYS A 184 -11.58 -6.87 -14.18
CA LYS A 184 -12.76 -6.06 -13.87
C LYS A 184 -12.77 -5.72 -12.38
N ALA A 185 -12.85 -4.43 -12.09
CA ALA A 185 -13.00 -3.98 -10.71
C ALA A 185 -14.30 -4.51 -10.09
N SER A 186 -14.23 -4.88 -8.81
CA SER A 186 -15.39 -5.32 -8.05
C SER A 186 -16.38 -4.17 -7.85
N ASP A 187 -17.65 -4.50 -7.73
CA ASP A 187 -18.68 -3.53 -7.41
C ASP A 187 -18.34 -2.75 -6.13
N GLY A 188 -18.57 -1.43 -6.15
CA GLY A 188 -18.23 -0.53 -5.05
C GLY A 188 -16.77 -0.05 -5.04
N ILE A 189 -15.95 -0.46 -6.00
CA ILE A 189 -14.57 0.03 -6.20
C ILE A 189 -14.55 0.96 -7.43
N GLU A 190 -14.61 2.27 -7.18
CA GLU A 190 -14.72 3.32 -8.21
C GLU A 190 -13.42 4.14 -8.34
N LEU A 191 -12.27 3.58 -7.94
CA LEU A 191 -10.98 4.25 -7.99
C LEU A 191 -10.40 4.23 -9.42
N ASP A 192 -9.50 5.18 -9.73
CA ASP A 192 -8.72 5.18 -10.98
C ASP A 192 -7.58 4.13 -10.89
N LEU A 193 -7.95 2.86 -11.02
CA LEU A 193 -7.02 1.74 -10.95
C LEU A 193 -6.14 1.67 -12.22
N VAL A 194 -4.83 1.64 -12.02
CA VAL A 194 -3.89 1.45 -13.14
C VAL A 194 -3.90 -0.02 -13.54
N SER A 195 -4.30 -0.33 -14.76
CA SER A 195 -4.40 -1.70 -15.30
C SER A 195 -3.85 -1.81 -16.72
N GLY A 196 -3.64 -3.03 -17.20
CA GLY A 196 -3.19 -3.33 -18.56
C GLY A 196 -1.71 -3.02 -18.86
N GLY A 197 -1.10 -2.14 -18.11
CA GLY A 197 0.32 -1.76 -18.25
C GLY A 197 0.69 -0.57 -17.37
N PRO A 198 1.99 -0.26 -17.24
CA PRO A 198 2.42 0.86 -16.42
C PRO A 198 1.95 2.19 -17.03
N ARG A 199 1.52 3.11 -16.15
CA ARG A 199 1.04 4.46 -16.54
C ARG A 199 2.12 5.50 -16.29
N ARG A 200 2.44 6.31 -17.31
CA ARG A 200 3.26 7.51 -17.12
C ARG A 200 2.43 8.61 -16.46
N ALA A 201 2.95 9.21 -15.41
CA ALA A 201 2.33 10.32 -14.69
C ALA A 201 3.41 11.22 -14.05
N SER A 202 3.14 12.51 -14.01
CA SER A 202 3.96 13.46 -13.26
C SER A 202 3.40 13.58 -11.84
N ALA A 203 3.66 12.55 -11.02
CA ALA A 203 3.24 12.54 -9.64
C ALA A 203 4.22 13.36 -8.78
N ARG A 204 3.70 14.27 -7.96
CA ARG A 204 4.45 15.10 -7.00
C ARG A 204 4.23 14.66 -5.57
N ALA A 205 3.06 14.14 -5.27
CA ALA A 205 2.71 13.61 -3.96
C ALA A 205 2.04 12.24 -4.08
N ALA A 206 2.43 11.31 -3.22
CA ALA A 206 1.91 9.96 -3.20
C ALA A 206 1.72 9.45 -1.77
N LEU A 207 0.74 8.57 -1.60
CA LEU A 207 0.52 7.83 -0.36
C LEU A 207 0.92 6.36 -0.53
N SER A 208 1.47 5.78 0.53
CA SER A 208 1.59 4.33 0.72
C SER A 208 0.76 3.95 1.94
N THR A 209 -0.20 3.04 1.76
CA THR A 209 -1.12 2.61 2.81
C THR A 209 -0.79 1.20 3.28
N SER A 210 -0.93 0.94 4.58
CA SER A 210 -0.74 -0.37 5.20
C SER A 210 -1.81 -0.58 6.27
N PHE A 211 -2.74 -1.49 6.03
CA PHE A 211 -3.90 -1.75 6.88
C PHE A 211 -3.89 -3.21 7.35
N GLY A 212 -3.31 -3.43 8.54
CA GLY A 212 -3.07 -4.77 9.09
C GLY A 212 -4.18 -5.28 9.99
N PHE A 213 -4.17 -6.59 10.21
CA PHE A 213 -4.99 -7.22 11.23
C PHE A 213 -4.77 -6.59 12.60
N GLY A 214 -5.79 -6.70 13.48
CA GLY A 214 -5.83 -5.95 14.74
C GLY A 214 -6.25 -4.50 14.59
N GLY A 215 -6.64 -4.09 13.36
CA GLY A 215 -7.04 -2.73 13.06
C GLY A 215 -5.87 -1.74 13.06
N HIS A 216 -4.66 -2.20 12.79
CA HIS A 216 -3.48 -1.34 12.70
C HIS A 216 -3.40 -0.66 11.33
N ASN A 217 -3.56 0.64 11.30
CA ASN A 217 -3.53 1.43 10.07
C ASN A 217 -2.32 2.37 10.08
N VAL A 218 -1.52 2.29 9.03
CA VAL A 218 -0.37 3.17 8.80
C VAL A 218 -0.45 3.74 7.39
N VAL A 219 -0.23 5.04 7.26
CA VAL A 219 -0.16 5.74 5.98
C VAL A 219 1.08 6.61 5.97
N LEU A 220 1.87 6.51 4.91
CA LEU A 220 3.03 7.36 4.66
C LEU A 220 2.75 8.28 3.48
N ALA A 221 3.05 9.57 3.63
CA ALA A 221 2.95 10.57 2.57
C ALA A 221 4.34 10.95 2.08
N PHE A 222 4.57 10.81 0.78
CA PHE A 222 5.82 11.16 0.12
C PHE A 222 5.61 12.31 -0.86
N THR A 223 6.58 13.23 -0.92
CA THR A 223 6.60 14.33 -1.90
C THR A 223 7.94 14.39 -2.62
N ARG A 224 7.91 14.98 -3.83
CA ARG A 224 9.09 15.24 -4.66
C ARG A 224 9.29 16.72 -4.89
#